data_e538b41fde33441bb400d9c5e402534e
#
_entry.id   e538b41fde33441bb400d9c5e402534e
#
_cell.length_a   1.000
_cell.length_b   1.000
_cell.length_c   1.000
_cell.angle_alpha   90.00
_cell.angle_beta   90.00
_cell.angle_gamma   90.00
#
_symmetry.space_group_name_H-M   'P 1'
#
loop_
_entity.id
_entity.type
_entity.pdbx_description
1 polymer ?
#
loop_
_entity_poly.entity_id
_entity_poly.type
_entity_poly.pdbx_seq_one_letter_code
_entity_poly.pdbx_strand_id
1 'polypeptide(L)'
;QTKRDYYAMTSALDDAVGSIVAAINKHGLSENTLVIFVNDNGGPIYTGVQSNGPLKLGKLFLFEGGIRVPMVIKLPGKFQPDTIYDQPTSTLDLFPTICAAAGIKVPSGINLDGVDLTPFVNGQSTGAPHETLFWSNGPNIAVRQGNWKLVKSYDNTWLFDLASDIGESKNLAEAKPETVEQLEQAYQEWRSQMSKPAWPSKPNRRKVEVDGLEYEMNI
;
A
#
# COMPACT_ATOMS: atom_id res chain seq x y z
N GLN A 1 -10.12 -17.47 16.68
CA GLN A 1 -10.63 -16.11 16.69
C GLN A 1 -11.96 -16.09 15.93
N THR A 2 -12.99 -15.45 16.49
CA THR A 2 -14.32 -15.38 15.88
C THR A 2 -14.51 -14.04 15.15
N LYS A 3 -15.49 -13.95 14.24
CA LYS A 3 -15.90 -12.66 13.65
C LYS A 3 -16.27 -11.64 14.74
N ARG A 4 -16.91 -12.10 15.81
CA ARG A 4 -17.28 -11.24 16.95
C ARG A 4 -16.05 -10.63 17.63
N ASP A 5 -15.01 -11.41 17.88
CA ASP A 5 -13.78 -10.91 18.50
C ASP A 5 -13.09 -9.90 17.59
N TYR A 6 -13.05 -10.18 16.28
CA TYR A 6 -12.47 -9.28 15.29
C TYR A 6 -13.20 -7.92 15.25
N TYR A 7 -14.53 -7.94 15.20
CA TYR A 7 -15.31 -6.69 15.21
C TYR A 7 -15.18 -5.94 16.53
N ALA A 8 -15.12 -6.62 17.67
CA ALA A 8 -14.89 -5.99 18.96
C ALA A 8 -13.53 -5.28 19.01
N MET A 9 -12.47 -5.91 18.47
CA MET A 9 -11.15 -5.30 18.37
C MET A 9 -11.16 -4.08 17.45
N THR A 10 -11.88 -4.14 16.32
CA THR A 10 -12.01 -3.01 15.38
C THR A 10 -12.74 -1.83 16.03
N SER A 11 -13.83 -2.10 16.79
CA SER A 11 -14.54 -1.06 17.54
C SER A 11 -13.64 -0.43 18.61
N ALA A 12 -12.87 -1.24 19.34
CA ALA A 12 -11.93 -0.72 20.33
C ALA A 12 -10.82 0.14 19.71
N LEU A 13 -10.37 -0.19 18.49
CA LEU A 13 -9.43 0.65 17.72
C LEU A 13 -10.08 1.99 17.36
N ASP A 14 -11.32 1.98 16.89
CA ASP A 14 -12.07 3.20 16.55
C ASP A 14 -12.24 4.11 17.77
N ASP A 15 -12.64 3.55 18.93
CA ASP A 15 -12.74 4.27 20.21
C ASP A 15 -11.38 4.90 20.60
N ALA A 16 -10.27 4.19 20.40
CA ALA A 16 -8.94 4.69 20.71
C ALA A 16 -8.56 5.87 19.79
N VAL A 17 -8.82 5.78 18.49
CA VAL A 17 -8.62 6.87 17.52
C VAL A 17 -9.47 8.08 17.90
N GLY A 18 -10.75 7.85 18.20
CA GLY A 18 -11.69 8.88 18.68
C GLY A 18 -11.17 9.60 19.92
N SER A 19 -10.64 8.86 20.89
CA SER A 19 -10.08 9.40 22.14
C SER A 19 -8.84 10.28 21.87
N ILE A 20 -7.97 9.89 20.96
CA ILE A 20 -6.79 10.69 20.57
C ILE A 20 -7.23 12.00 19.91
N VAL A 21 -8.15 11.93 18.95
CA VAL A 21 -8.67 13.13 18.25
C VAL A 21 -9.37 14.06 19.23
N ALA A 22 -10.18 13.52 20.16
CA ALA A 22 -10.83 14.30 21.20
C ALA A 22 -9.82 14.99 22.14
N ALA A 23 -8.72 14.34 22.48
CA ALA A 23 -7.66 14.94 23.30
C ALA A 23 -6.97 16.09 22.56
N ILE A 24 -6.64 15.93 21.27
CA ILE A 24 -6.08 16.99 20.40
C ILE A 24 -7.01 18.21 20.40
N ASN A 25 -8.31 18.00 20.21
CA ASN A 25 -9.32 19.06 20.20
C ASN A 25 -9.42 19.75 21.57
N LYS A 26 -9.50 18.99 22.66
CA LYS A 26 -9.62 19.49 24.03
C LYS A 26 -8.45 20.40 24.42
N HIS A 27 -7.25 20.11 23.90
CA HIS A 27 -6.05 20.90 24.19
C HIS A 27 -5.82 22.05 23.20
N GLY A 28 -6.75 22.32 22.28
CA GLY A 28 -6.67 23.41 21.30
C GLY A 28 -5.56 23.20 20.26
N LEU A 29 -5.16 21.96 20.00
CA LEU A 29 -4.05 21.62 19.10
C LEU A 29 -4.49 21.25 17.69
N SER A 30 -5.79 21.25 17.41
CA SER A 30 -6.36 20.74 16.15
C SER A 30 -5.82 21.42 14.91
N GLU A 31 -5.60 22.74 14.98
CA GLU A 31 -5.12 23.54 13.84
C GLU A 31 -3.63 23.38 13.56
N ASN A 32 -2.88 22.77 14.48
CA ASN A 32 -1.43 22.63 14.38
C ASN A 32 -0.95 21.18 14.63
N THR A 33 -1.80 20.21 14.37
CA THR A 33 -1.45 18.78 14.52
C THR A 33 -1.77 18.04 13.24
N LEU A 34 -0.73 17.47 12.62
CA LEU A 34 -0.88 16.50 11.53
C LEU A 34 -1.33 15.17 12.12
N VAL A 35 -2.49 14.69 11.70
CA VAL A 35 -3.02 13.39 12.06
C VAL A 35 -3.03 12.50 10.83
N ILE A 36 -2.40 11.34 10.91
CA ILE A 36 -2.39 10.33 9.85
C ILE A 36 -2.91 9.02 10.44
N PHE A 37 -3.90 8.45 9.79
CA PHE A 37 -4.35 7.08 10.03
C PHE A 37 -4.10 6.27 8.78
N VAL A 38 -3.38 5.15 8.91
CA VAL A 38 -3.06 4.25 7.80
C VAL A 38 -2.97 2.82 8.32
N ASN A 39 -3.45 1.88 7.53
CA ASN A 39 -3.23 0.46 7.83
C ASN A 39 -1.84 0.03 7.33
N ASP A 40 -1.19 -0.88 8.04
CA ASP A 40 0.11 -1.44 7.66
C ASP A 40 0.01 -2.41 6.48
N ASN A 41 -1.07 -3.17 6.41
CA ASN A 41 -1.40 -4.11 5.33
C ASN A 41 -2.91 -4.40 5.30
N GLY A 42 -3.34 -5.09 4.26
CA GLY A 42 -4.71 -5.61 4.20
C GLY A 42 -4.98 -6.67 5.25
N GLY A 43 -6.24 -6.94 5.50
CA GLY A 43 -6.64 -7.85 6.57
C GLY A 43 -6.27 -9.31 6.31
N PRO A 44 -6.14 -10.13 7.37
CA PRO A 44 -5.69 -11.52 7.30
C PRO A 44 -6.84 -12.47 6.90
N ILE A 45 -7.14 -12.58 5.61
CA ILE A 45 -8.24 -13.40 5.08
C ILE A 45 -8.14 -14.88 5.45
N TYR A 46 -6.91 -15.40 5.60
CA TYR A 46 -6.65 -16.80 5.99
C TYR A 46 -7.21 -17.17 7.38
N THR A 47 -7.64 -16.20 8.16
CA THR A 47 -8.34 -16.45 9.43
C THR A 47 -9.81 -16.76 9.25
N GLY A 48 -10.39 -16.53 8.06
CA GLY A 48 -11.81 -16.72 7.75
C GLY A 48 -12.77 -15.76 8.45
N VAL A 49 -12.25 -14.74 9.16
CA VAL A 49 -13.08 -13.81 9.95
C VAL A 49 -13.36 -12.49 9.26
N GLN A 50 -12.61 -12.17 8.21
CA GLN A 50 -12.76 -10.92 7.47
C GLN A 50 -12.56 -11.10 5.97
N SER A 51 -12.94 -10.09 5.18
CA SER A 51 -12.77 -10.02 3.74
C SER A 51 -12.23 -8.65 3.35
N ASN A 52 -11.36 -8.60 2.35
CA ASN A 52 -10.92 -7.37 1.72
C ASN A 52 -11.69 -7.07 0.41
N GLY A 53 -12.76 -7.81 0.13
CA GLY A 53 -13.54 -7.62 -1.09
C GLY A 53 -13.97 -6.18 -1.32
N PRO A 54 -13.94 -5.67 -2.56
CA PRO A 54 -13.71 -6.43 -3.81
C PRO A 54 -12.25 -6.74 -4.13
N LEU A 55 -11.27 -6.33 -3.29
CA LEU A 55 -9.84 -6.51 -3.51
C LEU A 55 -9.43 -7.97 -3.24
N LYS A 56 -8.52 -8.48 -4.06
CA LYS A 56 -8.06 -9.86 -4.01
C LYS A 56 -7.08 -10.10 -2.87
N LEU A 57 -7.27 -11.21 -2.16
CA LEU A 57 -6.40 -11.68 -1.08
C LEU A 57 -6.25 -10.67 0.08
N GLY A 58 -5.12 -10.64 0.76
CA GLY A 58 -4.91 -9.82 1.96
C GLY A 58 -3.49 -9.91 2.49
N LYS A 59 -3.32 -9.73 3.78
CA LYS A 59 -2.03 -9.81 4.48
C LYS A 59 -1.17 -10.95 3.97
N LEU A 60 0.13 -10.71 3.77
CA LEU A 60 1.17 -11.59 3.22
C LEU A 60 1.18 -11.72 1.69
N PHE A 61 0.19 -11.18 0.99
CA PHE A 61 0.12 -11.20 -0.46
C PHE A 61 0.35 -9.82 -1.05
N LEU A 62 0.91 -9.76 -2.27
CA LEU A 62 1.14 -8.52 -3.00
C LEU A 62 0.02 -8.16 -3.99
N PHE A 63 -1.12 -8.83 -3.89
CA PHE A 63 -2.36 -8.45 -4.56
C PHE A 63 -2.98 -7.22 -3.88
N GLU A 64 -3.92 -6.54 -4.56
CA GLU A 64 -4.50 -5.29 -4.05
C GLU A 64 -5.06 -5.43 -2.63
N GLY A 65 -5.70 -6.56 -2.30
CA GLY A 65 -6.21 -6.79 -0.95
C GLY A 65 -5.15 -6.86 0.14
N GLY A 66 -3.88 -7.08 -0.22
CA GLY A 66 -2.76 -7.08 0.74
C GLY A 66 -2.04 -5.75 0.87
N ILE A 67 -1.95 -4.97 -0.22
CA ILE A 67 -1.11 -3.76 -0.28
C ILE A 67 -1.88 -2.46 -0.47
N ARG A 68 -3.12 -2.50 -0.95
CA ARG A 68 -3.97 -1.31 -1.07
C ARG A 68 -4.76 -1.13 0.22
N VAL A 69 -4.35 -0.17 1.02
CA VAL A 69 -4.90 0.07 2.36
C VAL A 69 -5.50 1.47 2.47
N PRO A 70 -6.53 1.64 3.33
CA PRO A 70 -7.06 2.96 3.64
C PRO A 70 -5.99 3.85 4.29
N MET A 71 -5.94 5.11 3.86
CA MET A 71 -5.17 6.16 4.50
C MET A 71 -6.04 7.41 4.65
N VAL A 72 -5.99 8.04 5.82
CA VAL A 72 -6.62 9.34 6.08
C VAL A 72 -5.55 10.28 6.60
N ILE A 73 -5.50 11.49 6.04
CA ILE A 73 -4.57 12.54 6.46
C ILE A 73 -5.36 13.81 6.78
N LYS A 74 -5.02 14.44 7.89
CA LYS A 74 -5.65 15.70 8.33
C LYS A 74 -4.60 16.66 8.88
N LEU A 75 -4.56 17.85 8.31
CA LEU A 75 -3.90 19.03 8.88
C LEU A 75 -4.64 20.26 8.35
N PRO A 76 -5.44 20.95 9.19
CA PRO A 76 -6.17 22.14 8.77
C PRO A 76 -5.27 23.19 8.13
N GLY A 77 -5.74 23.85 7.08
CA GLY A 77 -4.96 24.82 6.32
C GLY A 77 -3.89 24.25 5.39
N LYS A 78 -3.63 22.93 5.43
CA LYS A 78 -2.70 22.23 4.52
C LYS A 78 -3.42 21.27 3.59
N PHE A 79 -4.39 20.52 4.10
CA PHE A 79 -5.18 19.56 3.32
C PHE A 79 -6.64 20.01 3.29
N GLN A 80 -7.26 19.97 2.11
CA GLN A 80 -8.67 20.29 1.95
C GLN A 80 -9.53 19.22 2.65
N PRO A 81 -10.52 19.60 3.46
CA PRO A 81 -11.42 18.65 4.07
C PRO A 81 -12.31 17.98 3.01
N ASP A 82 -12.86 16.80 3.35
CA ASP A 82 -13.83 16.07 2.54
C ASP A 82 -13.40 15.79 1.09
N THR A 83 -12.08 15.62 0.88
CA THR A 83 -11.52 15.27 -0.43
C THR A 83 -11.08 13.82 -0.46
N ILE A 84 -11.19 13.22 -1.65
CA ILE A 84 -10.66 11.88 -1.96
C ILE A 84 -9.56 12.05 -3.01
N TYR A 85 -8.43 11.41 -2.77
CA TYR A 85 -7.32 11.35 -3.70
C TYR A 85 -7.15 9.93 -4.21
N ASP A 86 -7.43 9.72 -5.49
CA ASP A 86 -7.55 8.40 -6.12
C ASP A 86 -6.25 7.87 -6.76
N GLN A 87 -5.21 8.72 -6.85
CA GLN A 87 -3.95 8.27 -7.43
C GLN A 87 -3.17 7.41 -6.43
N PRO A 88 -2.41 6.42 -6.92
CA PRO A 88 -1.58 5.57 -6.06
C PRO A 88 -0.54 6.38 -5.27
N THR A 89 -0.53 6.15 -3.97
CA THR A 89 0.46 6.68 -3.03
C THR A 89 1.17 5.53 -2.33
N SER A 90 2.25 5.83 -1.64
CA SER A 90 3.01 4.87 -0.85
C SER A 90 3.17 5.33 0.60
N THR A 91 3.31 4.41 1.53
CA THR A 91 3.72 4.76 2.91
C THR A 91 5.11 5.40 2.97
N LEU A 92 5.93 5.24 1.94
CA LEU A 92 7.21 5.95 1.77
C LEU A 92 7.02 7.47 1.68
N ASP A 93 5.87 7.94 1.20
CA ASP A 93 5.51 9.35 1.05
C ASP A 93 5.26 10.04 2.40
N LEU A 94 5.00 9.27 3.45
CA LEU A 94 4.69 9.83 4.77
C LEU A 94 5.85 10.65 5.32
N PHE A 95 7.09 10.17 5.19
CA PHE A 95 8.25 10.88 5.71
C PHE A 95 8.45 12.27 5.07
N PRO A 96 8.56 12.41 3.74
CA PRO A 96 8.68 13.74 3.13
C PRO A 96 7.46 14.61 3.34
N THR A 97 6.24 14.05 3.37
CA THR A 97 5.01 14.80 3.67
C THR A 97 5.02 15.34 5.11
N ILE A 98 5.45 14.54 6.09
CA ILE A 98 5.58 15.00 7.49
C ILE A 98 6.64 16.09 7.60
N CYS A 99 7.79 15.94 6.93
CA CYS A 99 8.82 16.99 6.90
C CYS A 99 8.27 18.31 6.32
N ALA A 100 7.57 18.25 5.19
CA ALA A 100 6.96 19.41 4.56
C ALA A 100 5.90 20.07 5.47
N ALA A 101 5.05 19.26 6.12
CA ALA A 101 4.05 19.76 7.06
C ALA A 101 4.68 20.47 8.27
N ALA A 102 5.80 19.95 8.76
CA ALA A 102 6.56 20.53 9.87
C ALA A 102 7.49 21.70 9.47
N GLY A 103 7.57 22.04 8.18
CA GLY A 103 8.50 23.07 7.67
C GLY A 103 9.98 22.65 7.73
N ILE A 104 10.25 21.36 7.81
CA ILE A 104 11.60 20.79 7.89
C ILE A 104 12.06 20.41 6.47
N LYS A 105 13.24 20.87 6.10
CA LYS A 105 13.86 20.44 4.84
C LYS A 105 14.49 19.06 5.01
N VAL A 106 14.20 18.16 4.09
CA VAL A 106 14.95 16.90 3.98
C VAL A 106 16.43 17.23 3.69
N PRO A 107 17.39 16.63 4.43
CA PRO A 107 18.81 16.91 4.20
C PRO A 107 19.22 16.59 2.77
N SER A 108 20.08 17.45 2.19
CA SER A 108 20.66 17.21 0.88
C SER A 108 21.54 15.94 0.89
N GLY A 109 21.48 15.13 -0.15
CA GLY A 109 22.25 13.89 -0.27
C GLY A 109 21.54 12.63 0.26
N ILE A 110 20.31 12.75 0.74
CA ILE A 110 19.44 11.61 1.02
C ILE A 110 18.50 11.43 -0.17
N ASN A 111 18.59 10.30 -0.83
CA ASN A 111 17.61 9.90 -1.83
C ASN A 111 16.42 9.25 -1.15
N LEU A 112 15.25 9.85 -1.27
CA LEU A 112 13.99 9.29 -0.79
C LEU A 112 13.24 8.69 -1.99
N ASP A 113 12.68 7.51 -1.80
CA ASP A 113 11.77 6.90 -2.77
C ASP A 113 10.36 7.50 -2.66
N GLY A 114 10.01 8.09 -1.51
CA GLY A 114 8.75 8.79 -1.28
C GLY A 114 8.81 10.28 -1.66
N VAL A 115 7.64 10.87 -1.89
CA VAL A 115 7.45 12.28 -2.25
C VAL A 115 6.52 12.98 -1.26
N ASP A 116 6.61 14.31 -1.18
CA ASP A 116 5.60 15.11 -0.45
C ASP A 116 4.26 15.04 -1.19
N LEU A 117 3.24 14.51 -0.53
CA LEU A 117 1.89 14.38 -1.10
C LEU A 117 1.11 15.71 -1.12
N THR A 118 1.52 16.70 -0.36
CA THR A 118 0.78 17.97 -0.21
C THR A 118 0.43 18.63 -1.55
N PRO A 119 1.37 18.83 -2.49
CA PRO A 119 1.05 19.48 -3.76
C PRO A 119 0.13 18.64 -4.65
N PHE A 120 0.20 17.31 -4.57
CA PHE A 120 -0.64 16.41 -5.35
C PHE A 120 -2.08 16.39 -4.82
N VAL A 121 -2.25 16.18 -3.53
CA VAL A 121 -3.58 16.13 -2.89
C VAL A 121 -4.33 17.46 -3.01
N ASN A 122 -3.62 18.59 -2.99
CA ASN A 122 -4.20 19.91 -3.15
C ASN A 122 -4.35 20.37 -4.61
N GLY A 123 -4.07 19.52 -5.59
CA GLY A 123 -4.21 19.83 -7.02
C GLY A 123 -3.20 20.87 -7.55
N GLN A 124 -2.11 21.11 -6.81
CA GLN A 124 -1.03 22.01 -7.23
C GLN A 124 -0.05 21.33 -8.17
N SER A 125 0.07 20.01 -8.09
CA SER A 125 0.80 19.16 -9.03
C SER A 125 -0.16 18.29 -9.84
N THR A 126 0.12 18.14 -11.12
CA THR A 126 -0.63 17.27 -12.04
C THR A 126 0.00 15.88 -12.11
N GLY A 127 -0.81 14.86 -12.40
CA GLY A 127 -0.36 13.47 -12.51
C GLY A 127 -0.32 12.72 -11.18
N ALA A 128 0.27 11.55 -11.19
CA ALA A 128 0.45 10.69 -10.02
C ALA A 128 1.76 11.01 -9.30
N PRO A 129 1.83 10.82 -7.97
CA PRO A 129 3.08 10.97 -7.21
C PRO A 129 4.18 10.02 -7.66
N HIS A 130 3.80 8.85 -8.16
CA HIS A 130 4.70 7.81 -8.63
C HIS A 130 4.30 7.32 -10.02
N GLU A 131 5.26 7.23 -10.91
CA GLU A 131 5.09 6.57 -12.21
C GLU A 131 5.01 5.06 -12.03
N THR A 132 5.89 4.52 -11.19
CA THR A 132 5.98 3.08 -10.91
C THR A 132 6.17 2.84 -9.41
N LEU A 133 5.45 1.86 -8.90
CA LEU A 133 5.59 1.36 -7.52
C LEU A 133 6.05 -0.09 -7.53
N PHE A 134 6.94 -0.43 -6.58
CA PHE A 134 7.55 -1.75 -6.47
C PHE A 134 7.37 -2.34 -5.08
N TRP A 135 7.12 -3.64 -5.02
CA TRP A 135 7.09 -4.42 -3.79
C TRP A 135 7.91 -5.69 -3.95
N SER A 136 8.62 -6.07 -2.90
CA SER A 136 9.43 -7.28 -2.88
C SER A 136 9.39 -7.93 -1.50
N ASN A 137 9.03 -9.20 -1.46
CA ASN A 137 9.06 -10.04 -0.25
C ASN A 137 9.63 -11.41 -0.60
N GLY A 138 10.96 -11.51 -0.57
CA GLY A 138 11.66 -12.73 -1.00
C GLY A 138 11.37 -13.06 -2.48
N PRO A 139 10.76 -14.24 -2.77
CA PRO A 139 10.41 -14.63 -4.14
C PRO A 139 9.17 -13.92 -4.68
N ASN A 140 8.44 -13.21 -3.83
CA ASN A 140 7.23 -12.50 -4.22
C ASN A 140 7.56 -11.08 -4.61
N ILE A 141 7.13 -10.67 -5.79
CA ILE A 141 7.29 -9.30 -6.29
C ILE A 141 5.97 -8.78 -6.84
N ALA A 142 5.79 -7.47 -6.77
CA ALA A 142 4.78 -6.77 -7.53
C ALA A 142 5.34 -5.47 -8.10
N VAL A 143 4.85 -5.11 -9.29
CA VAL A 143 5.13 -3.85 -9.97
C VAL A 143 3.82 -3.25 -10.41
N ARG A 144 3.60 -1.97 -10.09
CA ARG A 144 2.48 -1.21 -10.61
C ARG A 144 2.99 -0.02 -11.41
N GLN A 145 2.63 0.06 -12.69
CA GLN A 145 2.91 1.20 -13.55
C GLN A 145 1.60 1.65 -14.21
N GLY A 146 1.14 2.83 -13.82
CA GLY A 146 -0.19 3.29 -14.20
C GLY A 146 -1.28 2.31 -13.76
N ASN A 147 -2.05 1.78 -14.73
CA ASN A 147 -3.10 0.80 -14.49
C ASN A 147 -2.61 -0.66 -14.52
N TRP A 148 -1.43 -0.91 -15.09
CA TRP A 148 -0.88 -2.25 -15.16
C TRP A 148 -0.26 -2.67 -13.84
N LYS A 149 -0.58 -3.89 -13.41
CA LYS A 149 0.03 -4.51 -12.23
C LYS A 149 0.48 -5.92 -12.55
N LEU A 150 1.79 -6.13 -12.42
CA LEU A 150 2.43 -7.44 -12.45
C LEU A 150 2.55 -7.96 -11.02
N VAL A 151 2.19 -9.20 -10.80
CA VAL A 151 2.47 -9.94 -9.55
C VAL A 151 3.17 -11.23 -9.92
N LYS A 152 4.28 -11.54 -9.26
CA LYS A 152 4.96 -12.85 -9.35
C LYS A 152 5.10 -13.44 -7.97
N SER A 153 4.87 -14.73 -7.89
CA SER A 153 5.05 -15.50 -6.67
C SER A 153 5.55 -16.88 -7.04
N TYR A 154 6.80 -17.17 -6.71
CA TYR A 154 7.49 -18.39 -7.13
C TYR A 154 7.41 -18.59 -8.66
N ASP A 155 6.76 -19.66 -9.12
CA ASP A 155 6.64 -20.02 -10.55
C ASP A 155 5.41 -19.37 -11.23
N ASN A 156 4.60 -18.63 -10.47
CA ASN A 156 3.36 -18.05 -10.96
C ASN A 156 3.56 -16.58 -11.35
N THR A 157 2.93 -16.20 -12.47
CA THR A 157 2.93 -14.83 -12.99
C THR A 157 1.50 -14.38 -13.30
N TRP A 158 1.13 -13.21 -12.81
CA TRP A 158 -0.15 -12.57 -13.10
C TRP A 158 0.07 -11.14 -13.57
N LEU A 159 -0.74 -10.74 -14.54
CA LEU A 159 -0.82 -9.35 -15.02
C LEU A 159 -2.28 -8.91 -14.98
N PHE A 160 -2.53 -7.73 -14.44
CA PHE A 160 -3.86 -7.16 -14.31
C PHE A 160 -3.91 -5.74 -14.85
N ASP A 161 -5.07 -5.35 -15.43
CA ASP A 161 -5.43 -3.97 -15.71
C ASP A 161 -6.36 -3.49 -14.59
N LEU A 162 -5.82 -2.77 -13.62
CA LEU A 162 -6.56 -2.31 -12.43
C LEU A 162 -7.63 -1.24 -12.74
N ALA A 163 -7.60 -0.62 -13.93
CA ALA A 163 -8.67 0.31 -14.32
C ALA A 163 -9.98 -0.42 -14.59
N SER A 164 -9.91 -1.62 -15.16
CA SER A 164 -11.07 -2.44 -15.52
C SER A 164 -11.32 -3.59 -14.55
N ASP A 165 -10.31 -4.00 -13.79
CA ASP A 165 -10.32 -5.20 -12.92
C ASP A 165 -9.56 -4.95 -11.61
N ILE A 166 -10.14 -4.11 -10.74
CA ILE A 166 -9.56 -3.82 -9.41
C ILE A 166 -9.53 -5.05 -8.51
N GLY A 167 -10.37 -6.04 -8.77
CA GLY A 167 -10.44 -7.33 -8.05
C GLY A 167 -9.41 -8.35 -8.52
N GLU A 168 -8.56 -8.02 -9.52
CA GLU A 168 -7.50 -8.90 -10.02
C GLU A 168 -8.01 -10.31 -10.38
N SER A 169 -9.18 -10.35 -11.03
CA SER A 169 -9.90 -11.59 -11.33
C SER A 169 -9.43 -12.25 -12.63
N LYS A 170 -8.93 -11.45 -13.58
CA LYS A 170 -8.56 -11.92 -14.92
C LYS A 170 -7.06 -11.76 -15.16
N ASN A 171 -6.33 -12.87 -15.12
CA ASN A 171 -4.92 -12.87 -15.49
C ASN A 171 -4.71 -12.62 -16.99
N LEU A 172 -3.96 -11.57 -17.34
CA LEU A 172 -3.65 -11.16 -18.70
C LEU A 172 -2.19 -11.48 -19.11
N ALA A 173 -1.42 -12.20 -18.29
CA ALA A 173 0.00 -12.42 -18.52
C ALA A 173 0.28 -13.12 -19.86
N GLU A 174 -0.49 -14.16 -20.22
CA GLU A 174 -0.35 -14.87 -21.50
C GLU A 174 -0.80 -14.01 -22.69
N ALA A 175 -1.81 -13.15 -22.49
CA ALA A 175 -2.36 -12.29 -23.55
C ALA A 175 -1.52 -11.02 -23.79
N LYS A 176 -0.65 -10.65 -22.87
CA LYS A 176 0.13 -9.40 -22.88
C LYS A 176 1.60 -9.64 -22.46
N PRO A 177 2.33 -10.57 -23.15
CA PRO A 177 3.69 -10.92 -22.74
C PRO A 177 4.67 -9.74 -22.80
N GLU A 178 4.51 -8.82 -23.74
CA GLU A 178 5.35 -7.63 -23.85
C GLU A 178 5.20 -6.70 -22.63
N THR A 179 3.98 -6.56 -22.10
CA THR A 179 3.73 -5.77 -20.89
C THR A 179 4.35 -6.45 -19.66
N VAL A 180 4.31 -7.77 -19.58
CA VAL A 180 4.97 -8.54 -18.53
C VAL A 180 6.48 -8.28 -18.57
N GLU A 181 7.11 -8.41 -19.74
CA GLU A 181 8.55 -8.21 -19.93
C GLU A 181 8.97 -6.77 -19.56
N GLN A 182 8.19 -5.76 -19.98
CA GLN A 182 8.45 -4.37 -19.63
C GLN A 182 8.44 -4.14 -18.12
N LEU A 183 7.46 -4.66 -17.40
CA LEU A 183 7.35 -4.50 -15.94
C LEU A 183 8.41 -5.31 -15.20
N GLU A 184 8.78 -6.48 -15.70
CA GLU A 184 9.89 -7.26 -15.16
C GLU A 184 11.23 -6.52 -15.33
N GLN A 185 11.46 -5.93 -16.49
CA GLN A 185 12.67 -5.11 -16.72
C GLN A 185 12.71 -3.93 -15.75
N ALA A 186 11.62 -3.18 -15.59
CA ALA A 186 11.52 -2.08 -14.63
C ALA A 186 11.83 -2.56 -13.19
N TYR A 187 11.31 -3.73 -12.80
CA TYR A 187 11.66 -4.33 -11.50
C TYR A 187 13.15 -4.63 -11.36
N GLN A 188 13.77 -5.23 -12.40
CA GLN A 188 15.19 -5.57 -12.33
C GLN A 188 16.08 -4.32 -12.25
N GLU A 189 15.74 -3.26 -12.99
CA GLU A 189 16.42 -1.97 -12.92
C GLU A 189 16.33 -1.36 -11.51
N TRP A 190 15.12 -1.30 -10.94
CA TRP A 190 14.92 -0.85 -9.55
C TRP A 190 15.69 -1.74 -8.56
N ARG A 191 15.59 -3.06 -8.70
CA ARG A 191 16.24 -4.02 -7.78
C ARG A 191 17.75 -3.92 -7.81
N SER A 192 18.35 -3.59 -8.96
CA SER A 192 19.79 -3.44 -9.12
C SER A 192 20.38 -2.29 -8.29
N GLN A 193 19.55 -1.31 -7.93
CA GLN A 193 19.94 -0.15 -7.11
C GLN A 193 19.83 -0.44 -5.61
N MET A 194 19.18 -1.55 -5.21
CA MET A 194 18.95 -1.89 -3.81
C MET A 194 20.12 -2.65 -3.22
N SER A 195 20.48 -2.32 -1.99
CA SER A 195 21.44 -3.11 -1.21
C SER A 195 20.95 -4.54 -1.01
N LYS A 196 21.88 -5.47 -0.88
CA LYS A 196 21.53 -6.83 -0.46
C LYS A 196 20.99 -6.80 0.97
N PRO A 197 19.96 -7.63 1.30
CA PRO A 197 19.50 -7.76 2.68
C PRO A 197 20.64 -8.13 3.61
N ALA A 198 20.77 -7.39 4.71
CA ALA A 198 21.81 -7.66 5.71
C ALA A 198 21.56 -8.99 6.44
N TRP A 199 20.28 -9.35 6.57
CA TRP A 199 19.83 -10.61 7.17
C TRP A 199 18.89 -11.34 6.21
N PRO A 200 19.44 -12.12 5.25
CA PRO A 200 18.59 -12.84 4.33
C PRO A 200 17.79 -13.90 5.09
N SER A 201 16.47 -13.80 5.07
CA SER A 201 15.61 -14.84 5.61
C SER A 201 15.59 -16.04 4.66
N LYS A 202 15.50 -17.25 5.23
CA LYS A 202 15.20 -18.43 4.42
C LYS A 202 13.73 -18.34 3.99
N PRO A 203 13.43 -18.50 2.69
CA PRO A 203 12.04 -18.55 2.23
C PRO A 203 11.28 -19.67 2.96
N ASN A 204 10.17 -19.32 3.57
CA ASN A 204 9.25 -20.28 4.18
C ASN A 204 7.97 -20.30 3.35
N ARG A 205 8.00 -21.14 2.30
CA ARG A 205 6.90 -21.29 1.35
C ARG A 205 5.75 -22.03 2.01
N ARG A 206 4.59 -21.42 2.04
CA ARG A 206 3.33 -22.05 2.45
C ARG A 206 2.26 -21.86 1.39
N LYS A 207 1.44 -22.89 1.25
CA LYS A 207 0.26 -22.86 0.39
C LYS A 207 -0.96 -22.50 1.20
N VAL A 208 -1.81 -21.69 0.62
CA VAL A 208 -3.08 -21.27 1.19
C VAL A 208 -4.15 -21.37 0.09
N GLU A 209 -5.27 -21.98 0.40
CA GLU A 209 -6.43 -21.99 -0.47
C GLU A 209 -7.36 -20.82 -0.14
N VAL A 210 -7.72 -20.06 -1.16
CA VAL A 210 -8.68 -18.96 -1.07
C VAL A 210 -9.61 -19.04 -2.27
N ASP A 211 -10.91 -19.13 -2.02
CA ASP A 211 -11.97 -19.25 -3.03
C ASP A 211 -11.73 -20.40 -4.04
N GLY A 212 -11.23 -21.53 -3.54
CA GLY A 212 -10.95 -22.72 -4.36
C GLY A 212 -9.67 -22.65 -5.20
N LEU A 213 -8.87 -21.59 -5.04
CA LEU A 213 -7.59 -21.42 -5.72
C LEU A 213 -6.43 -21.49 -4.71
N GLU A 214 -5.38 -22.18 -5.09
CA GLU A 214 -4.17 -22.30 -4.28
C GLU A 214 -3.22 -21.12 -4.58
N TYR A 215 -2.78 -20.44 -3.53
CA TYR A 215 -1.79 -19.38 -3.58
C TYR A 215 -0.60 -19.72 -2.69
N GLU A 216 0.56 -19.22 -3.05
CA GLU A 216 1.77 -19.40 -2.30
C GLU A 216 2.16 -18.12 -1.60
N MET A 217 2.49 -18.21 -0.31
CA MET A 217 2.98 -17.10 0.48
C MET A 217 4.34 -17.44 1.09
N ASN A 218 5.13 -16.39 1.31
CA ASN A 218 6.39 -16.46 2.05
C ASN A 218 6.14 -15.90 3.46
N ILE A 219 6.43 -16.70 4.50
CA ILE A 219 6.22 -16.32 5.91
C ILE A 219 7.56 -16.23 6.62
#